data_b1be0ed9e7b6062c0bfb9306ae34d023
#
_entry.id   b1be0ed9e7b6062c0bfb9306ae34d023
#
_cell.length_a   1.000
_cell.length_b   1.000
_cell.length_c   1.000
_cell.angle_alpha   90.00
_cell.angle_beta   90.00
_cell.angle_gamma   90.00
#
_symmetry.space_group_name_H-M   'P 1'
#
loop_
_entity.id
_entity.type
_entity.pdbx_description
1 polymer ?
#
loop_
_entity_poly.entity_id
_entity_poly.type
_entity_poly.pdbx_seq_one_letter_code
_entity_poly.pdbx_strand_id
1 'polypeptide(L)'
;MTTPYDELDLAKDKWVRIMGVYGDECVLWDRQGASCSPEELPVPQQLRDRLVEWSKSYKDRDEHTDEEWRRLDPPFDIERYAADGLAVAHAVKTALPDWTVVYFDVSKVDYKDPYLPRFVFEQEI
;
A
#
# COMPACT_ATOMS: atom_id res chain seq x y z
N MET A 1 3.14 -5.99 -31.16
CA MET A 1 1.73 -5.69 -30.81
C MET A 1 1.64 -5.51 -29.30
N THR A 2 1.32 -4.31 -28.85
CA THR A 2 1.16 -4.03 -27.44
C THR A 2 -0.19 -4.57 -26.96
N THR A 3 -0.18 -5.31 -25.84
CA THR A 3 -1.41 -5.73 -25.18
C THR A 3 -1.97 -4.54 -24.39
N PRO A 4 -3.27 -4.54 -24.03
CA PRO A 4 -3.82 -3.50 -23.17
C PRO A 4 -3.06 -3.34 -21.84
N TYR A 5 -2.41 -4.40 -21.36
CA TYR A 5 -1.61 -4.37 -20.15
C TYR A 5 -0.31 -3.60 -20.31
N ASP A 6 0.29 -3.63 -21.50
CA ASP A 6 1.52 -2.89 -21.78
C ASP A 6 1.27 -1.38 -21.84
N GLU A 7 0.03 -0.98 -22.12
CA GLU A 7 -0.37 0.42 -22.16
C GLU A 7 -0.64 1.00 -20.77
N LEU A 8 -0.74 0.14 -19.74
CA LEU A 8 -1.00 0.53 -18.35
C LEU A 8 0.28 0.70 -17.55
N ASP A 9 1.31 1.26 -18.17
CA ASP A 9 2.54 1.62 -17.48
C ASP A 9 2.24 2.73 -16.46
N LEU A 10 2.64 2.54 -15.21
CA LEU A 10 2.43 3.53 -14.14
C LEU A 10 2.96 4.90 -14.55
N ALA A 11 4.15 4.95 -15.16
CA ALA A 11 4.78 6.21 -15.55
C ALA A 11 3.95 6.98 -16.58
N LYS A 12 3.18 6.29 -17.41
CA LYS A 12 2.31 6.92 -18.41
C LYS A 12 0.98 7.35 -17.81
N ASP A 13 0.41 6.52 -16.93
CA ASP A 13 -0.89 6.80 -16.30
C ASP A 13 -0.77 7.85 -15.20
N LYS A 14 0.38 7.93 -14.54
CA LYS A 14 0.64 8.84 -13.42
C LYS A 14 -0.41 8.71 -12.32
N TRP A 15 -0.76 7.47 -12.02
CA TRP A 15 -1.72 7.13 -10.99
C TRP A 15 -1.24 5.89 -10.25
N VAL A 16 -1.27 5.92 -8.93
CA VAL A 16 -0.88 4.77 -8.11
C VAL A 16 -1.70 4.73 -6.82
N ARG A 17 -2.12 3.52 -6.45
CA ARG A 17 -2.71 3.27 -5.13
C ARG A 17 -1.66 2.59 -4.25
N ILE A 18 -1.49 3.12 -3.06
CA ILE A 18 -0.61 2.54 -2.04
C ILE A 18 -1.51 1.81 -1.06
N MET A 19 -1.39 0.48 -1.04
CA MET A 19 -2.23 -0.39 -0.23
C MET A 19 -1.43 -1.60 0.21
N GLY A 20 -1.20 -1.74 1.52
CA GLY A 20 -0.58 -2.92 2.09
C GLY A 20 -1.62 -4.00 2.31
N VAL A 21 -1.37 -5.21 1.81
CA VAL A 21 -2.30 -6.33 1.93
C VAL A 21 -1.55 -7.61 2.28
N TYR A 22 -1.91 -8.22 3.38
CA TYR A 22 -1.62 -9.64 3.71
C TYR A 22 -0.17 -10.09 3.59
N GLY A 23 0.80 -9.23 3.97
CA GLY A 23 2.20 -9.65 3.94
C GLY A 23 2.77 -9.88 2.56
N ASP A 24 2.03 -9.57 1.51
CA ASP A 24 2.54 -9.57 0.14
C ASP A 24 3.48 -8.38 -0.02
N GLU A 25 4.59 -8.58 -0.72
CA GLU A 25 5.57 -7.53 -0.97
C GLU A 25 5.03 -6.43 -1.89
N CYS A 26 3.89 -6.66 -2.53
CA CYS A 26 3.25 -5.68 -3.40
C CYS A 26 2.39 -4.72 -2.59
N VAL A 27 2.81 -3.46 -2.55
CA VAL A 27 2.06 -2.37 -1.91
C VAL A 27 1.65 -1.30 -2.91
N LEU A 28 1.97 -1.49 -4.18
CA LEU A 28 1.62 -0.58 -5.27
C LEU A 28 0.62 -1.25 -6.21
N TRP A 29 -0.40 -0.51 -6.59
CA TRP A 29 -1.48 -1.00 -7.43
C TRP A 29 -1.80 0.04 -8.49
N ASP A 30 -2.03 -0.41 -9.72
CA ASP A 30 -2.44 0.47 -10.79
C ASP A 30 -3.94 0.78 -10.72
N ARG A 31 -4.40 1.62 -11.62
CA ARG A 31 -5.82 2.04 -11.69
C ARG A 31 -6.76 0.87 -11.95
N GLN A 32 -6.27 -0.20 -12.57
CA GLN A 32 -7.04 -1.40 -12.89
C GLN A 32 -7.08 -2.41 -11.74
N GLY A 33 -6.33 -2.14 -10.67
CA GLY A 33 -6.24 -3.05 -9.53
C GLY A 33 -5.18 -4.14 -9.68
N ALA A 34 -4.27 -4.01 -10.64
CA ALA A 34 -3.15 -4.93 -10.78
C ALA A 34 -1.98 -4.47 -9.90
N SER A 35 -1.29 -5.43 -9.29
CA SER A 35 -0.12 -5.14 -8.46
C SER A 35 1.08 -4.73 -9.33
N CYS A 36 1.89 -3.81 -8.80
CA CYS A 36 3.06 -3.28 -9.46
C CYS A 36 4.28 -3.41 -8.57
N SER A 37 5.45 -3.57 -9.20
CA SER A 37 6.72 -3.59 -8.47
C SER A 37 7.11 -2.17 -8.06
N PRO A 38 7.74 -1.97 -6.87
CA PRO A 38 8.31 -0.67 -6.50
C PRO A 38 9.29 -0.13 -7.53
N GLU A 39 9.93 -1.00 -8.32
CA GLU A 39 10.85 -0.59 -9.38
C GLU A 39 10.16 0.14 -10.53
N GLU A 40 8.85 -0.04 -10.69
CA GLU A 40 8.07 0.65 -11.71
C GLU A 40 7.77 2.11 -11.33
N LEU A 41 7.99 2.46 -10.07
CA LEU A 41 7.74 3.81 -9.57
C LEU A 41 8.99 4.68 -9.78
N PRO A 42 8.91 5.79 -10.54
CA PRO A 42 10.09 6.64 -10.82
C PRO A 42 10.43 7.55 -9.64
N VAL A 43 10.85 6.97 -8.54
CA VAL A 43 11.23 7.65 -7.31
C VAL A 43 12.64 7.22 -6.90
N PRO A 44 13.31 7.96 -6.00
CA PRO A 44 14.63 7.56 -5.50
C PRO A 44 14.62 6.18 -4.85
N GLN A 45 15.72 5.46 -4.95
CA GLN A 45 15.84 4.11 -4.41
C GLN A 45 15.52 4.04 -2.91
N GLN A 46 15.89 5.07 -2.16
CA GLN A 46 15.59 5.13 -0.73
C GLN A 46 14.07 5.03 -0.47
N LEU A 47 13.27 5.66 -1.31
CA LEU A 47 11.82 5.61 -1.17
C LEU A 47 11.26 4.25 -1.57
N ARG A 48 11.83 3.62 -2.60
CA ARG A 48 11.46 2.25 -2.97
C ARG A 48 11.77 1.28 -1.83
N ASP A 49 12.95 1.40 -1.22
CA ASP A 49 13.34 0.57 -0.08
C ASP A 49 12.39 0.77 1.10
N ARG A 50 11.98 2.01 1.34
CA ARG A 50 11.03 2.34 2.39
C ARG A 50 9.66 1.70 2.15
N LEU A 51 9.20 1.66 0.91
CA LEU A 51 7.96 0.98 0.53
C LEU A 51 8.06 -0.52 0.83
N VAL A 52 9.17 -1.15 0.47
CA VAL A 52 9.40 -2.58 0.71
C VAL A 52 9.46 -2.88 2.21
N GLU A 53 10.18 -2.08 2.99
CA GLU A 53 10.26 -2.25 4.43
C GLU A 53 8.90 -2.09 5.10
N TRP A 54 8.12 -1.09 4.66
CA TRP A 54 6.78 -0.90 5.17
C TRP A 54 5.90 -2.11 4.87
N SER A 55 5.99 -2.66 3.66
CA SER A 55 5.21 -3.85 3.28
C SER A 55 5.51 -5.04 4.18
N LYS A 56 6.78 -5.22 4.53
CA LYS A 56 7.24 -6.33 5.39
C LYS A 56 6.86 -6.15 6.85
N SER A 57 6.52 -4.95 7.27
CA SER A 57 6.14 -4.67 8.65
C SER A 57 4.74 -5.17 8.99
N TYR A 58 3.93 -5.50 7.99
CA TYR A 58 2.60 -6.05 8.20
C TYR A 58 2.67 -7.46 8.79
N LYS A 59 1.85 -7.73 9.80
CA LYS A 59 1.71 -9.06 10.38
C LYS A 59 0.25 -9.49 10.29
N ASP A 60 0.02 -10.64 9.67
CA ASP A 60 -1.31 -11.20 9.54
C ASP A 60 -1.60 -12.09 10.75
N ARG A 61 -2.69 -11.78 11.47
CA ARG A 61 -3.11 -12.55 12.63
C ARG A 61 -3.36 -14.01 12.28
N ASP A 62 -3.93 -14.26 11.09
CA ASP A 62 -4.29 -15.61 10.66
C ASP A 62 -3.08 -16.47 10.31
N GLU A 63 -1.93 -15.87 10.04
CA GLU A 63 -0.67 -16.58 9.75
C GLU A 63 0.10 -16.96 11.02
N HIS A 64 -0.43 -16.58 12.21
CA HIS A 64 0.24 -16.81 13.48
C HIS A 64 -0.65 -17.64 14.40
N THR A 65 -0.04 -18.51 15.20
CA THR A 65 -0.74 -19.14 16.33
C THR A 65 -1.00 -18.09 17.41
N ASP A 66 -1.91 -18.38 18.33
CA ASP A 66 -2.17 -17.47 19.46
C ASP A 66 -0.91 -17.20 20.26
N GLU A 67 -0.09 -18.22 20.45
CA GLU A 67 1.17 -18.10 21.18
C GLU A 67 2.18 -17.21 20.44
N GLU A 68 2.34 -17.42 19.13
CA GLU A 68 3.23 -16.61 18.30
C GLU A 68 2.79 -15.14 18.30
N TRP A 69 1.47 -14.90 18.18
CA TRP A 69 0.93 -13.56 18.17
C TRP A 69 1.21 -12.81 19.46
N ARG A 70 1.05 -13.48 20.62
CA ARG A 70 1.31 -12.89 21.92
C ARG A 70 2.79 -12.61 22.17
N ARG A 71 3.68 -13.32 21.48
CA ARG A 71 5.13 -13.18 21.63
C ARG A 71 5.75 -12.15 20.70
N LEU A 72 4.95 -11.52 19.82
CA LEU A 72 5.46 -10.46 18.95
C LEU A 72 5.98 -9.30 19.81
N ASP A 73 7.23 -8.92 19.55
CA ASP A 73 7.87 -7.82 20.26
C ASP A 73 8.58 -6.91 19.24
N PRO A 74 8.09 -5.67 19.03
CA PRO A 74 6.87 -5.13 19.64
C PRO A 74 5.60 -5.79 19.10
N PRO A 75 4.47 -5.71 19.83
CA PRO A 75 3.18 -6.18 19.32
C PRO A 75 2.82 -5.47 18.02
N PHE A 76 2.15 -6.18 17.11
CA PHE A 76 1.71 -5.56 15.87
C PHE A 76 0.57 -4.56 16.15
N ASP A 77 0.77 -3.33 15.69
CA ASP A 77 -0.18 -2.23 15.85
C ASP A 77 -0.61 -1.79 14.44
N ILE A 78 -1.85 -2.10 14.07
CA ILE A 78 -2.38 -1.79 12.75
C ILE A 78 -2.54 -0.28 12.54
N GLU A 79 -2.83 0.48 13.59
CA GLU A 79 -2.96 1.93 13.48
C GLU A 79 -1.61 2.58 13.20
N ARG A 80 -0.56 2.08 13.83
CA ARG A 80 0.81 2.54 13.55
C ARG A 80 1.24 2.15 12.14
N TYR A 81 0.94 0.92 11.73
CA TYR A 81 1.21 0.47 10.36
C TYR A 81 0.54 1.38 9.34
N ALA A 82 -0.73 1.74 9.58
CA ALA A 82 -1.48 2.62 8.71
C ALA A 82 -0.90 4.05 8.70
N ALA A 83 -0.48 4.56 9.85
CA ALA A 83 0.14 5.89 9.95
C ALA A 83 1.48 5.93 9.22
N ASP A 84 2.29 4.88 9.34
CA ASP A 84 3.55 4.76 8.62
C ASP A 84 3.33 4.72 7.11
N GLY A 85 2.31 3.98 6.68
CA GLY A 85 1.92 3.92 5.27
C GLY A 85 1.46 5.25 4.72
N LEU A 86 0.70 6.02 5.50
CA LEU A 86 0.28 7.36 5.12
C LEU A 86 1.49 8.28 4.93
N ALA A 87 2.47 8.19 5.82
CA ALA A 87 3.71 8.96 5.70
C ALA A 87 4.47 8.58 4.42
N VAL A 88 4.52 7.30 4.09
CA VAL A 88 5.14 6.83 2.84
C VAL A 88 4.36 7.36 1.63
N ALA A 89 3.04 7.35 1.68
CA ALA A 89 2.20 7.89 0.60
C ALA A 89 2.46 9.38 0.38
N HIS A 90 2.60 10.16 1.44
CA HIS A 90 2.98 11.56 1.34
C HIS A 90 4.37 11.75 0.72
N ALA A 91 5.32 10.89 1.07
CA ALA A 91 6.66 10.93 0.48
C ALA A 91 6.63 10.63 -1.03
N VAL A 92 5.79 9.68 -1.44
CA VAL A 92 5.59 9.37 -2.87
C VAL A 92 5.00 10.58 -3.59
N LYS A 93 3.98 11.21 -3.01
CA LYS A 93 3.36 12.40 -3.61
C LYS A 93 4.34 13.55 -3.72
N THR A 94 5.19 13.74 -2.71
CA THR A 94 6.23 14.77 -2.75
C THR A 94 7.23 14.54 -3.88
N ALA A 95 7.59 13.26 -4.10
CA ALA A 95 8.51 12.88 -5.19
C ALA A 95 7.84 12.96 -6.57
N LEU A 96 6.52 12.77 -6.63
CA LEU A 96 5.74 12.71 -7.88
C LEU A 96 4.55 13.69 -7.78
N PRO A 97 4.80 15.00 -7.72
CA PRO A 97 3.74 15.97 -7.40
C PRO A 97 2.64 16.08 -8.46
N ASP A 98 2.91 15.66 -9.69
CA ASP A 98 1.94 15.68 -10.79
C ASP A 98 1.17 14.36 -10.95
N TRP A 99 1.46 13.38 -10.07
CA TRP A 99 0.73 12.11 -10.05
C TRP A 99 -0.49 12.18 -9.14
N THR A 100 -1.46 11.32 -9.43
CA THR A 100 -2.52 11.02 -8.48
C THR A 100 -2.04 9.87 -7.60
N VAL A 101 -1.92 10.11 -6.32
CA VAL A 101 -1.52 9.10 -5.33
C VAL A 101 -2.70 8.86 -4.41
N VAL A 102 -3.15 7.61 -4.35
CA VAL A 102 -4.28 7.20 -3.50
C VAL A 102 -3.73 6.33 -2.38
N TYR A 103 -4.13 6.59 -1.16
CA TYR A 103 -3.75 5.76 -0.02
C TYR A 103 -4.95 4.97 0.50
N PHE A 104 -4.77 3.66 0.65
CA PHE A 104 -5.75 2.76 1.21
C PHE A 104 -5.37 2.46 2.66
N ASP A 105 -6.20 2.91 3.60
CA ASP A 105 -5.95 2.77 5.03
C ASP A 105 -6.63 1.51 5.57
N VAL A 106 -5.85 0.45 5.78
CA VAL A 106 -6.36 -0.84 6.24
C VAL A 106 -6.96 -0.78 7.64
N SER A 107 -6.55 0.19 8.45
CA SER A 107 -7.07 0.33 9.83
C SER A 107 -8.52 0.82 9.87
N LYS A 108 -9.00 1.39 8.77
CA LYS A 108 -10.35 1.95 8.68
C LYS A 108 -11.34 1.06 7.93
N VAL A 109 -10.88 -0.09 7.43
CA VAL A 109 -11.75 -1.04 6.74
C VAL A 109 -12.51 -1.86 7.78
N ASP A 110 -13.83 -1.94 7.64
CA ASP A 110 -14.66 -2.83 8.42
C ASP A 110 -15.22 -3.92 7.51
N TYR A 111 -14.63 -5.11 7.59
CA TYR A 111 -15.04 -6.25 6.77
C TYR A 111 -16.45 -6.77 7.12
N LYS A 112 -17.02 -6.32 8.23
CA LYS A 112 -18.39 -6.68 8.62
C LYS A 112 -19.43 -5.77 7.99
N ASP A 113 -19.00 -4.65 7.43
CA ASP A 113 -19.88 -3.68 6.78
C ASP A 113 -19.55 -3.61 5.28
N PRO A 114 -20.29 -4.38 4.43
CA PRO A 114 -20.07 -4.36 2.98
C PRO A 114 -20.48 -3.06 2.31
N TYR A 115 -21.20 -2.20 3.03
CA TYR A 115 -21.70 -0.93 2.51
C TYR A 115 -20.86 0.28 2.96
N LEU A 116 -19.72 0.03 3.65
CA LEU A 116 -18.84 1.10 4.09
C LEU A 116 -18.37 1.91 2.88
N PRO A 117 -18.61 3.23 2.85
CA PRO A 117 -18.18 4.05 1.72
C PRO A 117 -16.67 4.07 1.57
N ARG A 118 -16.21 4.06 0.33
CA ARG A 118 -14.78 4.02 0.03
C ARG A 118 -14.00 5.18 0.63
N PHE A 119 -14.59 6.38 0.69
CA PHE A 119 -13.91 7.55 1.24
C PHE A 119 -13.54 7.42 2.72
N VAL A 120 -14.09 6.42 3.44
CA VAL A 120 -13.75 6.18 4.85
C VAL A 120 -12.33 5.60 4.96
N PHE A 121 -11.94 4.73 4.02
CA PHE A 121 -10.65 4.02 4.08
C PHE A 121 -9.71 4.36 2.92
N GLU A 122 -10.15 5.14 1.95
CA GLU A 122 -9.34 5.49 0.78
C GLU A 122 -9.34 7.00 0.60
N GLN A 123 -8.15 7.59 0.42
CA GLN A 123 -8.01 9.03 0.26
C GLN A 123 -6.96 9.36 -0.80
N GLU A 124 -7.20 10.43 -1.55
CA GLU A 124 -6.20 10.99 -2.44
C GLU A 124 -5.25 11.88 -1.63
N ILE A 125 -3.96 11.69 -1.86
CA ILE A 125 -2.92 12.43 -1.16
C ILE A 125 -2.60 13.75 -1.87
#